data_9f2a19d6b33f39ce52e35bf236d2218c
#
_entry.id   9f2a19d6b33f39ce52e35bf236d2218c
#
_cell.length_a   1.000
_cell.length_b   1.000
_cell.length_c   1.000
_cell.angle_alpha   90.00
_cell.angle_beta   90.00
_cell.angle_gamma   90.00
#
_symmetry.space_group_name_H-M   'P 1'
#
loop_
_entity.id
_entity.type
_entity.pdbx_description
1 polymer ?
#
loop_
_entity_poly.entity_id
_entity_poly.type
_entity_poly.pdbx_seq_one_letter_code
_entity_poly.pdbx_strand_id
1 'polypeptide(L)'
;MTHEEAEKVLNDCHSGACGSHLVGLATTKNILRARYFWPSIFKDCMNVVKTCHPCQVFTKEMRSHPAPLFPIIVIRYFSRWDIAFMTCNPTSIGGHKYIIIVVDYFTKWVEAMPTVKNDGETLAIFIFNQVITRFSVPKQIIIDHGTHFENSMMNKLATKFGFPNDYSSPYYPRSNGQVEAINKVTKTML
;
A
#
# COMPACT_ATOMS: atom_id res chain seq x y z
N MET A 1 24.16 35.72 15.87
CA MET A 1 24.43 34.34 16.24
C MET A 1 25.44 33.79 15.26
N THR A 2 26.53 33.21 15.74
CA THR A 2 27.53 32.56 14.88
C THR A 2 26.99 31.24 14.32
N HIS A 3 27.63 30.69 13.29
CA HIS A 3 27.23 29.42 12.72
C HIS A 3 27.31 28.25 13.74
N GLU A 4 28.37 28.25 14.53
CA GLU A 4 28.59 27.24 15.59
C GLU A 4 27.53 27.31 16.71
N GLU A 5 27.12 28.52 17.10
CA GLU A 5 26.02 28.68 18.07
C GLU A 5 24.69 28.19 17.51
N ALA A 6 24.42 28.45 16.23
CA ALA A 6 23.19 27.97 15.57
C ALA A 6 23.13 26.43 15.48
N GLU A 7 24.23 25.77 15.12
CA GLU A 7 24.33 24.32 15.11
C GLU A 7 24.13 23.70 16.49
N LYS A 8 24.70 24.29 17.51
CA LYS A 8 24.54 23.80 18.89
C LYS A 8 23.10 23.91 19.36
N VAL A 9 22.46 25.06 19.19
CA VAL A 9 21.05 25.26 19.53
C VAL A 9 20.15 24.30 18.75
N LEU A 10 20.43 24.06 17.46
CA LEU A 10 19.67 23.15 16.61
C LEU A 10 19.80 21.70 17.09
N ASN A 11 21.01 21.26 17.42
CA ASN A 11 21.24 19.92 17.95
C ASN A 11 20.56 19.70 19.31
N ASP A 12 20.66 20.70 20.21
CA ASP A 12 20.00 20.62 21.52
C ASP A 12 18.49 20.57 21.41
N CYS A 13 17.89 21.30 20.45
CA CYS A 13 16.44 21.30 20.22
C CYS A 13 15.94 20.16 19.34
N HIS A 14 16.81 19.44 18.64
CA HIS A 14 16.43 18.30 17.81
C HIS A 14 16.69 16.95 18.51
N SER A 15 17.91 16.71 18.96
CA SER A 15 18.37 15.43 19.53
C SER A 15 18.78 15.51 20.99
N GLY A 16 18.94 16.71 21.56
CA GLY A 16 19.33 16.92 22.94
C GLY A 16 18.19 16.80 23.96
N ALA A 17 18.44 17.27 25.18
CA ALA A 17 17.49 17.16 26.30
C ALA A 17 16.12 17.82 26.06
N CYS A 18 16.06 18.82 25.17
CA CYS A 18 14.84 19.51 24.76
C CYS A 18 14.29 19.02 23.43
N GLY A 19 14.92 17.99 22.81
CA GLY A 19 14.57 17.44 21.52
C GLY A 19 13.96 16.05 21.63
N SER A 20 12.97 15.77 20.78
CA SER A 20 12.34 14.44 20.68
C SER A 20 12.38 13.96 19.24
N HIS A 21 13.41 14.30 18.49
CA HIS A 21 13.51 14.00 17.05
C HIS A 21 12.26 14.45 16.27
N LEU A 22 11.77 15.64 16.59
CA LEU A 22 10.58 16.21 15.96
C LEU A 22 10.85 16.59 14.49
N VAL A 23 9.79 16.63 13.69
CA VAL A 23 9.85 17.11 12.30
C VAL A 23 10.40 18.55 12.24
N GLY A 24 11.06 18.91 11.13
CA GLY A 24 11.79 20.18 11.00
C GLY A 24 10.99 21.42 11.37
N LEU A 25 9.70 21.50 11.01
CA LEU A 25 8.83 22.62 11.41
C LEU A 25 8.58 22.69 12.92
N ALA A 26 8.44 21.56 13.60
CA ALA A 26 8.26 21.54 15.04
C ALA A 26 9.54 21.92 15.77
N THR A 27 10.70 21.42 15.30
CA THR A 27 12.03 21.84 15.80
C THR A 27 12.21 23.34 15.63
N THR A 28 11.88 23.89 14.46
CA THR A 28 11.95 25.36 14.22
C THR A 28 11.07 26.13 15.20
N LYS A 29 9.83 25.69 15.43
CA LYS A 29 8.93 26.35 16.39
C LYS A 29 9.49 26.33 17.82
N ASN A 30 10.11 25.24 18.23
CA ASN A 30 10.72 25.12 19.55
C ASN A 30 11.92 26.10 19.71
N ILE A 31 12.77 26.20 18.68
CA ILE A 31 13.90 27.15 18.68
C ILE A 31 13.39 28.60 18.75
N LEU A 32 12.37 28.94 17.96
CA LEU A 32 11.77 30.29 18.00
C LEU A 32 11.12 30.60 19.35
N ARG A 33 10.46 29.62 20.00
CA ARG A 33 9.94 29.79 21.37
C ARG A 33 11.04 30.02 22.41
N ALA A 34 12.21 29.40 22.19
CA ALA A 34 13.39 29.63 23.01
C ALA A 34 14.10 30.97 22.68
N ARG A 35 13.49 31.80 21.81
CA ARG A 35 13.94 33.12 21.39
C ARG A 35 15.26 33.13 20.60
N TYR A 36 15.60 32.04 19.95
CA TYR A 36 16.71 32.00 19.00
C TYR A 36 16.21 32.20 17.58
N PHE A 37 16.99 32.95 16.80
CA PHE A 37 16.67 33.19 15.39
C PHE A 37 17.93 33.38 14.56
N TRP A 38 17.95 32.82 13.34
CA TRP A 38 18.90 33.10 12.27
C TRP A 38 18.21 32.93 10.90
N PRO A 39 18.74 33.59 9.83
CA PRO A 39 18.03 33.65 8.54
C PRO A 39 17.73 32.30 7.89
N SER A 40 18.59 31.30 8.08
CA SER A 40 18.45 29.95 7.45
C SER A 40 17.78 28.91 8.35
N ILE A 41 17.24 29.29 9.53
CA ILE A 41 16.70 28.39 10.55
C ILE A 41 15.75 27.32 9.99
N PHE A 42 14.82 27.67 9.11
CA PHE A 42 13.88 26.72 8.51
C PHE A 42 14.57 25.68 7.64
N LYS A 43 15.53 26.13 6.81
CA LYS A 43 16.31 25.28 5.94
C LYS A 43 17.18 24.31 6.72
N ASP A 44 17.84 24.83 7.77
CA ASP A 44 18.77 24.05 8.59
C ASP A 44 18.01 23.00 9.41
N CYS A 45 16.88 23.34 10.03
CA CYS A 45 16.01 22.39 10.72
C CYS A 45 15.51 21.28 9.79
N MET A 46 15.13 21.60 8.56
CA MET A 46 14.69 20.60 7.58
C MET A 46 15.83 19.69 7.14
N ASN A 47 17.04 20.23 7.00
CA ASN A 47 18.22 19.45 6.62
C ASN A 47 18.64 18.48 7.73
N VAL A 48 18.66 18.92 8.99
CA VAL A 48 19.00 18.04 10.13
C VAL A 48 18.06 16.85 10.22
N VAL A 49 16.74 17.04 10.05
CA VAL A 49 15.79 15.93 10.04
C VAL A 49 16.06 14.94 8.90
N LYS A 50 16.46 15.44 7.72
CA LYS A 50 16.79 14.59 6.56
C LYS A 50 18.04 13.74 6.76
N THR A 51 19.00 14.21 7.55
CA THR A 51 20.27 13.52 7.80
C THR A 51 20.29 12.75 9.12
N CYS A 52 19.33 12.99 10.00
CA CYS A 52 19.25 12.35 11.31
C CYS A 52 18.83 10.88 11.18
N HIS A 53 19.71 9.95 11.57
CA HIS A 53 19.45 8.52 11.48
C HIS A 53 18.18 8.07 12.23
N PRO A 54 17.93 8.43 13.51
CA PRO A 54 16.69 8.10 14.19
C PRO A 54 15.45 8.60 13.45
N CYS A 55 15.47 9.85 12.96
CA CYS A 55 14.35 10.40 12.19
C CYS A 55 14.08 9.61 10.91
N GLN A 56 15.11 9.12 10.22
CA GLN A 56 14.95 8.33 9.01
C GLN A 56 14.40 6.93 9.30
N VAL A 57 14.84 6.30 10.37
CA VAL A 57 14.33 4.98 10.79
C VAL A 57 12.86 5.02 11.18
N PHE A 58 12.43 6.09 11.87
CA PHE A 58 11.03 6.24 12.31
C PHE A 58 10.12 6.93 11.28
N THR A 59 10.66 7.40 10.16
CA THR A 59 9.85 7.92 9.07
C THR A 59 9.09 6.78 8.39
N LYS A 60 7.76 6.85 8.39
CA LYS A 60 6.90 5.87 7.71
C LYS A 60 7.02 5.87 6.18
N GLU A 61 7.70 6.83 5.61
CA GLU A 61 7.94 6.94 4.18
C GLU A 61 9.26 6.26 3.80
N MET A 62 9.18 5.01 3.39
CA MET A 62 10.31 4.36 2.71
C MET A 62 10.44 4.97 1.30
N ARG A 63 11.37 5.88 1.10
CA ARG A 63 11.77 6.33 -0.23
C ARG A 63 12.78 5.33 -0.80
N SER A 64 12.29 4.30 -1.44
CA SER A 64 13.13 3.48 -2.32
C SER A 64 13.43 4.27 -3.60
N HIS A 65 14.62 4.04 -4.19
CA HIS A 65 14.89 4.55 -5.55
C HIS A 65 13.77 4.09 -6.49
N PRO A 66 13.28 4.99 -7.38
CA PRO A 66 12.27 4.58 -8.34
C PRO A 66 12.84 3.47 -9.23
N ALA A 67 12.31 2.27 -9.08
CA ALA A 67 12.61 1.18 -10.00
C ALA A 67 12.04 1.52 -11.38
N PRO A 68 12.71 1.13 -12.49
CA PRO A 68 12.19 1.33 -13.83
C PRO A 68 10.82 0.65 -13.95
N LEU A 69 9.83 1.39 -14.43
CA LEU A 69 8.48 0.89 -14.59
C LEU A 69 8.37 0.21 -15.95
N PHE A 70 8.23 -1.11 -15.95
CA PHE A 70 7.91 -1.84 -17.15
C PHE A 70 6.40 -1.87 -17.37
N PRO A 71 5.89 -1.44 -18.54
CA PRO A 71 4.47 -1.53 -18.81
C PRO A 71 4.03 -3.00 -18.89
N ILE A 72 2.94 -3.32 -18.21
CA ILE A 72 2.33 -4.63 -18.33
C ILE A 72 1.43 -4.61 -19.57
N ILE A 73 1.80 -5.39 -20.58
CA ILE A 73 1.04 -5.49 -21.82
C ILE A 73 0.17 -6.73 -21.76
N VAL A 74 -1.13 -6.57 -21.66
CA VAL A 74 -2.12 -7.64 -21.75
C VAL A 74 -2.82 -7.51 -23.10
N ILE A 75 -2.73 -8.56 -23.92
CA ILE A 75 -3.21 -8.54 -25.32
C ILE A 75 -4.64 -9.11 -25.45
N ARG A 76 -5.13 -9.84 -24.44
CA ARG A 76 -6.42 -10.54 -24.48
C ARG A 76 -7.30 -10.14 -23.29
N TYR A 77 -8.59 -9.96 -23.55
CA TYR A 77 -9.63 -9.85 -22.54
C TYR A 77 -9.73 -11.14 -21.71
N PHE A 78 -10.04 -10.99 -20.43
CA PHE A 78 -10.24 -12.07 -19.44
C PHE A 78 -9.03 -13.00 -19.25
N SER A 79 -7.86 -12.56 -19.68
CA SER A 79 -6.61 -13.32 -19.61
C SER A 79 -5.86 -13.10 -18.31
N ARG A 80 -5.96 -11.90 -17.73
CA ARG A 80 -5.30 -11.54 -16.50
C ARG A 80 -6.27 -10.83 -15.58
N TRP A 81 -6.37 -11.35 -14.35
CA TRP A 81 -7.23 -10.81 -13.31
C TRP A 81 -6.42 -10.39 -12.10
N ASP A 82 -6.75 -9.23 -11.60
CA ASP A 82 -6.18 -8.69 -10.36
C ASP A 82 -7.23 -8.80 -9.26
N ILE A 83 -6.83 -9.31 -8.09
CA ILE A 83 -7.72 -9.59 -6.96
C ILE A 83 -7.36 -8.72 -5.78
N ALA A 84 -8.36 -8.17 -5.13
CA ALA A 84 -8.23 -7.51 -3.84
C ALA A 84 -9.39 -7.84 -2.90
N PHE A 85 -9.12 -7.72 -1.61
CA PHE A 85 -10.12 -7.76 -0.55
C PHE A 85 -10.29 -6.40 0.08
N MET A 86 -11.53 -6.04 0.30
CA MET A 86 -11.88 -4.87 1.09
C MET A 86 -12.56 -5.31 2.38
N THR A 87 -12.24 -4.59 3.46
CA THR A 87 -12.97 -4.71 4.72
C THR A 87 -14.13 -3.71 4.74
N CYS A 88 -15.32 -4.17 5.06
CA CYS A 88 -16.49 -3.32 5.25
C CYS A 88 -16.65 -2.99 6.73
N ASN A 89 -16.76 -1.72 7.05
CA ASN A 89 -17.05 -1.23 8.38
C ASN A 89 -18.09 -0.10 8.30
N PRO A 90 -19.29 -0.26 8.86
CA PRO A 90 -19.75 -1.39 9.69
C PRO A 90 -20.01 -2.69 8.92
N THR A 91 -20.06 -3.82 9.64
CA THR A 91 -20.47 -5.11 9.09
C THR A 91 -21.91 -5.03 8.56
N SER A 92 -22.19 -5.63 7.41
CA SER A 92 -23.53 -5.64 6.83
C SER A 92 -24.54 -6.41 7.71
N ILE A 93 -25.83 -6.17 7.49
CA ILE A 93 -26.94 -6.89 8.17
C ILE A 93 -26.83 -8.41 7.98
N GLY A 94 -26.26 -8.87 6.85
CA GLY A 94 -26.01 -10.29 6.56
C GLY A 94 -24.71 -10.84 7.18
N GLY A 95 -24.01 -10.07 8.02
CA GLY A 95 -22.76 -10.50 8.66
C GLY A 95 -21.52 -10.45 7.75
N HIS A 96 -21.65 -9.90 6.55
CA HIS A 96 -20.51 -9.76 5.63
C HIS A 96 -19.55 -8.69 6.13
N LYS A 97 -18.28 -9.09 6.26
CA LYS A 97 -17.20 -8.21 6.76
C LYS A 97 -16.23 -7.80 5.65
N TYR A 98 -16.25 -8.54 4.56
CA TYR A 98 -15.32 -8.36 3.45
C TYR A 98 -16.04 -8.34 2.12
N ILE A 99 -15.41 -7.73 1.13
CA ILE A 99 -15.80 -7.83 -0.28
C ILE A 99 -14.59 -8.32 -1.05
N ILE A 100 -14.75 -9.41 -1.81
CA ILE A 100 -13.80 -9.83 -2.82
C ILE A 100 -14.09 -9.03 -4.07
N ILE A 101 -13.07 -8.43 -4.66
CA ILE A 101 -13.14 -7.71 -5.92
C ILE A 101 -12.11 -8.30 -6.86
N VAL A 102 -12.52 -8.66 -8.07
CA VAL A 102 -11.60 -9.04 -9.14
C VAL A 102 -11.83 -8.14 -10.36
N VAL A 103 -10.74 -7.78 -11.00
CA VAL A 103 -10.75 -6.86 -12.14
C VAL A 103 -9.98 -7.49 -13.29
N ASP A 104 -10.61 -7.61 -14.46
CA ASP A 104 -9.88 -7.97 -15.67
C ASP A 104 -8.98 -6.81 -16.09
N TYR A 105 -7.70 -7.11 -16.24
CA TYR A 105 -6.69 -6.10 -16.51
C TYR A 105 -6.89 -5.38 -17.85
N PHE A 106 -7.44 -6.06 -18.84
CA PHE A 106 -7.65 -5.51 -20.19
C PHE A 106 -8.95 -4.72 -20.32
N THR A 107 -10.09 -5.34 -20.02
CA THR A 107 -11.42 -4.75 -20.21
C THR A 107 -11.84 -3.80 -19.10
N LYS A 108 -11.18 -3.88 -17.93
CA LYS A 108 -11.59 -3.22 -16.67
C LYS A 108 -12.92 -3.77 -16.12
N TRP A 109 -13.35 -4.92 -16.60
CA TRP A 109 -14.51 -5.59 -16.06
C TRP A 109 -14.29 -5.96 -14.60
N VAL A 110 -15.31 -5.76 -13.78
CA VAL A 110 -15.26 -5.97 -12.34
C VAL A 110 -16.30 -7.00 -11.93
N GLU A 111 -15.87 -7.99 -11.16
CA GLU A 111 -16.76 -8.87 -10.41
C GLU A 111 -16.50 -8.66 -8.91
N ALA A 112 -17.58 -8.62 -8.13
CA ALA A 112 -17.48 -8.42 -6.69
C ALA A 112 -18.45 -9.31 -5.94
N MET A 113 -18.06 -9.79 -4.76
CA MET A 113 -18.89 -10.61 -3.90
C MET A 113 -18.65 -10.26 -2.42
N PRO A 114 -19.72 -9.97 -1.65
CA PRO A 114 -19.60 -9.82 -0.21
C PRO A 114 -19.33 -11.18 0.45
N THR A 115 -18.45 -11.22 1.45
CA THR A 115 -18.09 -12.45 2.15
C THR A 115 -18.01 -12.24 3.67
N VAL A 116 -18.22 -13.33 4.40
CA VAL A 116 -18.06 -13.35 5.86
C VAL A 116 -16.61 -13.61 6.23
N LYS A 117 -15.91 -14.42 5.40
CA LYS A 117 -14.53 -14.85 5.63
C LYS A 117 -13.60 -14.25 4.59
N ASN A 118 -12.37 -13.99 5.01
CA ASN A 118 -11.26 -13.59 4.17
C ASN A 118 -10.23 -14.73 4.15
N ASP A 119 -10.58 -15.83 3.50
CA ASP A 119 -9.73 -17.01 3.40
C ASP A 119 -9.61 -17.51 1.95
N GLY A 120 -8.57 -18.31 1.68
CA GLY A 120 -8.28 -18.82 0.34
C GLY A 120 -9.32 -19.83 -0.17
N GLU A 121 -10.12 -20.46 0.70
CA GLU A 121 -11.21 -21.34 0.29
C GLU A 121 -12.34 -20.52 -0.35
N THR A 122 -12.77 -19.47 0.33
CA THR A 122 -13.77 -18.53 -0.17
C THR A 122 -13.33 -17.89 -1.49
N LEU A 123 -12.05 -17.53 -1.58
CA LEU A 123 -11.47 -17.00 -2.81
C LEU A 123 -11.49 -18.03 -3.95
N ALA A 124 -11.08 -19.25 -3.69
CA ALA A 124 -11.06 -20.31 -4.72
C ALA A 124 -12.46 -20.60 -5.28
N ILE A 125 -13.47 -20.66 -4.41
CA ILE A 125 -14.87 -20.83 -4.79
C ILE A 125 -15.34 -19.64 -5.63
N PHE A 126 -14.99 -18.42 -5.23
CA PHE A 126 -15.35 -17.22 -5.98
C PHE A 126 -14.71 -17.20 -7.38
N ILE A 127 -13.40 -17.47 -7.49
CA ILE A 127 -12.68 -17.53 -8.76
C ILE A 127 -13.31 -18.59 -9.68
N PHE A 128 -13.60 -19.77 -9.15
CA PHE A 128 -14.23 -20.81 -9.93
C PHE A 128 -15.59 -20.37 -10.47
N ASN A 129 -16.49 -19.90 -9.60
CA ASN A 129 -17.86 -19.58 -9.97
C ASN A 129 -18.01 -18.30 -10.79
N GLN A 130 -17.24 -17.24 -10.48
CA GLN A 130 -17.46 -15.93 -11.09
C GLN A 130 -16.48 -15.62 -12.23
N VAL A 131 -15.33 -16.29 -12.24
CA VAL A 131 -14.33 -16.02 -13.28
C VAL A 131 -14.26 -17.18 -14.26
N ILE A 132 -13.90 -18.38 -13.80
CA ILE A 132 -13.61 -19.52 -14.68
C ILE A 132 -14.85 -19.97 -15.45
N THR A 133 -15.99 -20.14 -14.76
CA THR A 133 -17.24 -20.62 -15.39
C THR A 133 -17.86 -19.60 -16.34
N ARG A 134 -17.61 -18.30 -16.15
CA ARG A 134 -18.24 -17.24 -16.93
C ARG A 134 -17.38 -16.71 -18.07
N PHE A 135 -16.06 -16.64 -17.88
CA PHE A 135 -15.15 -15.97 -18.80
C PHE A 135 -14.09 -16.89 -19.39
N SER A 136 -13.85 -18.04 -18.85
CA SER A 136 -12.81 -19.02 -19.18
C SER A 136 -11.67 -19.05 -18.15
N VAL A 137 -10.77 -20.02 -18.32
CA VAL A 137 -9.58 -20.15 -17.48
C VAL A 137 -8.61 -18.98 -17.75
N PRO A 138 -8.27 -18.16 -16.77
CA PRO A 138 -7.32 -17.09 -16.93
C PRO A 138 -5.91 -17.64 -17.17
N LYS A 139 -5.07 -16.85 -17.83
CA LYS A 139 -3.64 -17.16 -17.95
C LYS A 139 -2.86 -16.77 -16.71
N GLN A 140 -3.34 -15.77 -15.97
CA GLN A 140 -2.65 -15.23 -14.80
C GLN A 140 -3.66 -14.63 -13.84
N ILE A 141 -3.46 -14.89 -12.56
CA ILE A 141 -4.18 -14.24 -11.47
C ILE A 141 -3.15 -13.58 -10.56
N ILE A 142 -3.32 -12.29 -10.30
CA ILE A 142 -2.50 -11.53 -9.37
C ILE A 142 -3.29 -11.33 -8.09
N ILE A 143 -2.70 -11.74 -6.98
CA ILE A 143 -3.31 -11.62 -5.65
C ILE A 143 -2.48 -10.63 -4.86
N ASP A 144 -3.11 -9.69 -4.19
CA ASP A 144 -2.42 -8.78 -3.28
C ASP A 144 -1.81 -9.55 -2.10
N HIS A 145 -0.61 -9.12 -1.65
CA HIS A 145 0.24 -9.85 -0.70
C HIS A 145 -0.39 -9.91 0.70
N GLY A 146 -1.41 -10.74 0.86
CA GLY A 146 -1.93 -11.15 2.16
C GLY A 146 -1.54 -12.61 2.42
N THR A 147 -0.79 -12.87 3.49
CA THR A 147 -0.42 -14.22 3.95
C THR A 147 -1.62 -15.16 4.14
N HIS A 148 -2.83 -14.61 4.17
CA HIS A 148 -4.10 -15.34 4.27
C HIS A 148 -4.51 -16.06 2.99
N PHE A 149 -3.86 -15.77 1.85
CA PHE A 149 -4.24 -16.32 0.53
C PHE A 149 -3.35 -17.46 0.06
N GLU A 150 -2.23 -17.73 0.72
CA GLU A 150 -1.45 -18.95 0.53
C GLU A 150 -2.21 -20.14 1.12
N ASN A 151 -3.18 -20.64 0.37
CA ASN A 151 -4.01 -21.76 0.79
C ASN A 151 -3.87 -22.92 -0.21
N SER A 152 -3.90 -24.13 0.35
CA SER A 152 -3.88 -25.39 -0.42
C SER A 152 -4.99 -25.48 -1.48
N MET A 153 -6.14 -24.85 -1.22
CA MET A 153 -7.29 -24.86 -2.14
C MET A 153 -7.03 -23.99 -3.38
N MET A 154 -6.50 -22.79 -3.21
CA MET A 154 -6.11 -21.92 -4.33
C MET A 154 -5.01 -22.56 -5.18
N ASN A 155 -4.03 -23.18 -4.54
CA ASN A 155 -2.96 -23.91 -5.22
C ASN A 155 -3.47 -25.11 -5.98
N LYS A 156 -4.43 -25.87 -5.43
CA LYS A 156 -5.09 -26.98 -6.12
C LYS A 156 -5.88 -26.48 -7.34
N LEU A 157 -6.60 -25.36 -7.20
CA LEU A 157 -7.34 -24.77 -8.30
C LEU A 157 -6.38 -24.35 -9.43
N ALA A 158 -5.31 -23.65 -9.10
CA ALA A 158 -4.29 -23.20 -10.03
C ALA A 158 -3.63 -24.37 -10.76
N THR A 159 -3.25 -25.43 -10.02
CA THR A 159 -2.65 -26.65 -10.60
C THR A 159 -3.64 -27.38 -11.51
N LYS A 160 -4.90 -27.51 -11.08
CA LYS A 160 -5.94 -28.23 -11.85
C LYS A 160 -6.24 -27.55 -13.19
N PHE A 161 -6.23 -26.22 -13.22
CA PHE A 161 -6.56 -25.43 -14.42
C PHE A 161 -5.35 -24.90 -15.16
N GLY A 162 -4.13 -25.09 -14.63
CA GLY A 162 -2.89 -24.77 -15.31
C GLY A 162 -2.59 -23.25 -15.41
N PHE A 163 -3.01 -22.46 -14.42
CA PHE A 163 -2.64 -21.05 -14.37
C PHE A 163 -1.71 -20.75 -13.18
N PRO A 164 -0.72 -19.87 -13.34
CA PRO A 164 0.13 -19.43 -12.24
C PRO A 164 -0.62 -18.49 -11.31
N ASN A 165 -0.44 -18.69 -9.99
CA ASN A 165 -0.80 -17.70 -8.99
C ASN A 165 0.41 -16.82 -8.77
N ASP A 166 0.33 -15.58 -9.19
CA ASP A 166 1.36 -14.59 -8.95
C ASP A 166 0.92 -13.67 -7.80
N TYR A 167 1.83 -13.47 -6.86
CA TYR A 167 1.60 -12.52 -5.78
C TYR A 167 2.21 -11.17 -6.17
N SER A 168 1.47 -10.09 -5.92
CA SER A 168 2.03 -8.76 -6.14
C SER A 168 3.24 -8.55 -5.24
N SER A 169 4.34 -8.09 -5.81
CA SER A 169 5.52 -7.76 -5.02
C SER A 169 5.24 -6.52 -4.15
N PRO A 170 5.59 -6.54 -2.85
CA PRO A 170 5.51 -5.35 -1.99
C PRO A 170 6.31 -4.17 -2.55
N TYR A 171 7.32 -4.45 -3.36
CA TYR A 171 8.19 -3.45 -4.00
C TYR A 171 7.63 -2.89 -5.31
N TYR A 172 6.51 -3.45 -5.83
CA TYR A 172 5.89 -3.00 -7.07
C TYR A 172 4.37 -2.86 -6.92
N PRO A 173 3.90 -1.96 -6.04
CA PRO A 173 2.46 -1.78 -5.74
C PRO A 173 1.65 -1.33 -6.95
N ARG A 174 2.29 -0.77 -7.98
CA ARG A 174 1.61 -0.29 -9.20
C ARG A 174 1.06 -1.41 -10.10
N SER A 175 1.45 -2.66 -9.89
CA SER A 175 0.83 -3.80 -10.58
C SER A 175 -0.66 -3.94 -10.25
N ASN A 176 -1.10 -3.51 -9.07
CA ASN A 176 -2.49 -3.54 -8.57
C ASN A 176 -3.19 -2.16 -8.59
N GLY A 177 -2.60 -1.16 -9.21
CA GLY A 177 -3.12 0.23 -9.20
C GLY A 177 -4.56 0.36 -9.72
N GLN A 178 -5.02 -0.56 -10.58
CA GLN A 178 -6.40 -0.58 -11.08
C GLN A 178 -7.38 -1.04 -10.01
N VAL A 179 -7.05 -2.11 -9.30
CA VAL A 179 -7.86 -2.64 -8.19
C VAL A 179 -7.90 -1.63 -7.04
N GLU A 180 -6.78 -0.98 -6.75
CA GLU A 180 -6.71 0.09 -5.75
C GLU A 180 -7.64 1.27 -6.11
N ALA A 181 -7.67 1.68 -7.37
CA ALA A 181 -8.57 2.73 -7.84
C ALA A 181 -10.05 2.34 -7.68
N ILE A 182 -10.40 1.11 -8.04
CA ILE A 182 -11.76 0.57 -7.89
C ILE A 182 -12.14 0.44 -6.42
N ASN A 183 -11.23 -0.08 -5.58
CA ASN A 183 -11.43 -0.16 -4.13
C ASN A 183 -11.71 1.22 -3.51
N LYS A 184 -11.03 2.27 -4.00
CA LYS A 184 -11.24 3.63 -3.54
C LYS A 184 -12.62 4.16 -3.92
N VAL A 185 -13.08 3.90 -5.13
CA VAL A 185 -14.43 4.26 -5.58
C VAL A 185 -15.49 3.48 -4.81
N THR A 186 -15.32 2.17 -4.66
CA THR A 186 -16.28 1.32 -3.94
C THR A 186 -16.42 1.72 -2.47
N LYS A 187 -15.32 2.11 -1.81
CA LYS A 187 -15.34 2.63 -0.43
C LYS A 187 -16.12 3.94 -0.28
N THR A 188 -16.23 4.74 -1.33
CA THR A 188 -16.99 6.00 -1.30
C THR A 188 -18.47 5.78 -1.54
N MET A 189 -18.88 4.62 -2.05
CA MET A 189 -20.27 4.26 -2.33
C MET A 189 -20.94 3.46 -1.22
N LEU A 190 -20.15 2.92 -0.28
CA LEU A 190 -20.60 2.14 0.88
C LEU A 190 -20.69 3.01 2.15
#